data_7031db74632ccf1674a55c5cfc2686f8
#
_entry.id   7031db74632ccf1674a55c5cfc2686f8
#
_cell.length_a   1.000
_cell.length_b   1.000
_cell.length_c   1.000
_cell.angle_alpha   90.00
_cell.angle_beta   90.00
_cell.angle_gamma   90.00
#
_symmetry.space_group_name_H-M   'P 1'
#
loop_
_entity.id
_entity.type
_entity.pdbx_description
1 polymer ?
#
loop_
_entity_poly.entity_id
_entity_poly.type
_entity_poly.pdbx_seq_one_letter_code
_entity_poly.pdbx_strand_id
1 'polypeptide(L)'
;MLKKLLKYDFKDIYKFLSVFYILSIIFAILTRILLGLKQTIIIGIISQISMGFMFSMLASSLINTLMRNWVRFKDTLYKDESYLTHTLPVTKSQIYESKFILSLTNLATTFIVIILSVLIAYSGKDNLSIITNYIDSISKMFNTSSI
;
A
#
# COMPACT_ATOMS: atom_id res chain seq x y z
N MET A 1 25.36 13.17 -4.58
CA MET A 1 24.70 12.75 -5.83
C MET A 1 23.57 11.77 -5.60
N LEU A 2 23.75 10.74 -4.79
CA LEU A 2 22.73 9.71 -4.46
C LEU A 2 21.37 10.28 -4.02
N LYS A 3 21.38 11.30 -3.13
CA LYS A 3 20.15 11.95 -2.65
C LYS A 3 19.31 12.63 -3.76
N LYS A 4 19.97 13.17 -4.80
CA LYS A 4 19.26 13.78 -5.93
C LYS A 4 18.61 12.72 -6.81
N LEU A 5 19.31 11.62 -7.08
CA LEU A 5 18.79 10.49 -7.86
C LEU A 5 17.60 9.85 -7.18
N LEU A 6 17.71 9.56 -5.87
CA LEU A 6 16.61 9.08 -5.04
C LEU A 6 15.38 9.99 -5.10
N LYS A 7 15.59 11.32 -5.00
CA LYS A 7 14.50 12.29 -5.02
C LYS A 7 13.71 12.29 -6.34
N TYR A 8 14.38 12.15 -7.48
CA TYR A 8 13.71 12.07 -8.78
C TYR A 8 12.95 10.75 -8.94
N ASP A 9 13.56 9.65 -8.56
CA ASP A 9 12.94 8.33 -8.58
C ASP A 9 11.71 8.25 -7.68
N PHE A 10 11.76 8.83 -6.48
CA PHE A 10 10.62 8.95 -5.58
C PHE A 10 9.49 9.75 -6.24
N LYS A 11 9.79 10.91 -6.82
CA LYS A 11 8.78 11.78 -7.42
C LYS A 11 7.96 11.09 -8.51
N ASP A 12 8.62 10.33 -9.38
CA ASP A 12 7.95 9.63 -10.48
C ASP A 12 7.06 8.48 -10.01
N ILE A 13 7.55 7.69 -9.04
CA ILE A 13 6.79 6.57 -8.50
C ILE A 13 5.58 7.08 -7.72
N TYR A 14 5.78 8.06 -6.84
CA TYR A 14 4.71 8.60 -6.01
C TYR A 14 3.64 9.34 -6.81
N LYS A 15 3.99 10.00 -7.90
CA LYS A 15 3.03 10.67 -8.78
C LYS A 15 1.96 9.71 -9.29
N PHE A 16 2.35 8.49 -9.64
CA PHE A 16 1.41 7.49 -10.14
C PHE A 16 0.68 6.75 -9.00
N LEU A 17 1.42 6.34 -7.97
CA LEU A 17 0.84 5.60 -6.85
C LEU A 17 -0.10 6.47 -6.01
N SER A 18 0.14 7.78 -5.91
CA SER A 18 -0.73 8.70 -5.18
C SER A 18 -2.16 8.71 -5.70
N VAL A 19 -2.37 8.50 -7.01
CA VAL A 19 -3.72 8.39 -7.58
C VAL A 19 -4.46 7.19 -6.97
N PHE A 20 -3.81 6.03 -6.89
CA PHE A 20 -4.42 4.83 -6.28
C PHE A 20 -4.64 5.00 -4.78
N TYR A 21 -3.71 5.67 -4.08
CA TYR A 21 -3.84 5.93 -2.64
C TYR A 21 -5.00 6.88 -2.34
N ILE A 22 -5.12 7.98 -3.08
CA ILE A 22 -6.23 8.93 -2.93
C ILE A 22 -7.56 8.23 -3.23
N LEU A 23 -7.63 7.46 -4.31
CA LEU A 23 -8.84 6.74 -4.69
C LEU A 23 -9.26 5.73 -3.61
N SER A 24 -8.30 4.97 -3.06
CA SER A 24 -8.59 4.01 -1.99
C SER A 24 -9.12 4.68 -0.73
N ILE A 25 -8.57 5.84 -0.36
CA ILE A 25 -9.04 6.62 0.80
C ILE A 25 -10.45 7.19 0.56
N ILE A 26 -10.73 7.68 -0.65
CA ILE A 26 -12.07 8.18 -1.01
C ILE A 26 -13.10 7.07 -0.88
N PHE A 27 -12.81 5.87 -1.41
CA PHE A 27 -13.72 4.73 -1.28
C PHE A 27 -13.83 4.24 0.17
N ALA A 28 -12.78 4.33 0.97
CA ALA A 28 -12.83 4.01 2.40
C ALA A 28 -13.79 4.95 3.16
N ILE A 29 -13.71 6.25 2.89
CA ILE A 29 -14.60 7.25 3.48
C ILE A 29 -16.05 7.03 3.01
N LEU A 30 -16.24 6.77 1.72
CA LEU A 30 -17.56 6.49 1.14
C LEU A 30 -18.19 5.26 1.82
N THR A 31 -17.45 4.18 1.95
CA THR A 31 -17.88 2.96 2.64
C THR A 31 -18.29 3.25 4.08
N ARG A 32 -17.51 4.05 4.80
CA ARG A 32 -17.83 4.45 6.18
C ARG A 32 -19.13 5.22 6.27
N ILE A 33 -19.35 6.19 5.38
CA ILE A 33 -20.59 7.00 5.35
C ILE A 33 -21.79 6.10 5.08
N LEU A 34 -21.69 5.20 4.10
CA LEU A 34 -22.75 4.28 3.74
C LEU A 34 -23.11 3.30 4.88
N LEU A 35 -22.10 2.80 5.59
CA LEU A 35 -22.32 1.91 6.76
C LEU A 35 -22.95 2.65 7.95
N GLY A 36 -22.76 3.97 8.06
CA GLY A 36 -23.36 4.81 9.10
C GLY A 36 -24.82 5.20 8.85
N LEU A 37 -25.31 5.00 7.62
CA LEU A 37 -26.72 5.29 7.27
C LEU A 37 -27.64 4.15 7.69
N LYS A 38 -28.96 4.46 7.87
CA LYS A 38 -29.96 3.44 8.17
C LYS A 38 -29.93 2.35 7.07
N GLN A 39 -29.70 1.13 7.50
CA GLN A 39 -29.54 -0.03 6.63
C GLN A 39 -30.87 -0.36 5.89
N THR A 40 -31.04 0.23 4.72
CA THR A 40 -32.05 -0.16 3.75
C THR A 40 -31.42 -1.17 2.78
N ILE A 41 -32.18 -2.06 2.17
CA ILE A 41 -31.68 -3.08 1.23
C ILE A 41 -30.78 -2.44 0.16
N ILE A 42 -31.18 -1.29 -0.39
CA ILE A 42 -30.45 -0.56 -1.43
C ILE A 42 -29.09 -0.03 -0.86
N ILE A 43 -29.10 0.55 0.32
CA ILE A 43 -27.87 1.07 0.97
C ILE A 43 -26.93 -0.08 1.31
N GLY A 44 -27.46 -1.23 1.71
CA GLY A 44 -26.67 -2.44 1.97
C GLY A 44 -25.94 -2.93 0.70
N ILE A 45 -26.60 -2.97 -0.43
CA ILE A 45 -26.00 -3.37 -1.70
C ILE A 45 -24.91 -2.37 -2.14
N ILE A 46 -25.21 -1.07 -2.07
CA ILE A 46 -24.25 -0.02 -2.45
C ILE A 46 -23.02 -0.04 -1.53
N SER A 47 -23.19 -0.28 -0.23
CA SER A 47 -22.06 -0.35 0.71
C SER A 47 -21.16 -1.56 0.44
N GLN A 48 -21.72 -2.72 0.08
CA GLN A 48 -20.93 -3.89 -0.30
C GLN A 48 -20.16 -3.67 -1.60
N ILE A 49 -20.78 -3.04 -2.60
CA ILE A 49 -20.09 -2.67 -3.85
C ILE A 49 -18.96 -1.69 -3.58
N SER A 50 -19.19 -0.64 -2.78
CA SER A 50 -18.15 0.33 -2.40
C SER A 50 -16.98 -0.33 -1.68
N MET A 51 -17.26 -1.27 -0.77
CA MET A 51 -16.25 -2.05 -0.06
C MET A 51 -15.43 -2.92 -1.03
N GLY A 52 -16.09 -3.57 -2.00
CA GLY A 52 -15.43 -4.35 -3.05
C GLY A 52 -14.49 -3.49 -3.89
N PHE A 53 -14.90 -2.29 -4.28
CA PHE A 53 -14.04 -1.34 -4.98
C PHE A 53 -12.85 -0.88 -4.13
N MET A 54 -13.05 -0.60 -2.85
CA MET A 54 -11.96 -0.25 -1.92
C MET A 54 -10.89 -1.35 -1.90
N PHE A 55 -11.28 -2.61 -1.67
CA PHE A 55 -10.34 -3.73 -1.65
C PHE A 55 -9.66 -3.95 -3.00
N SER A 56 -10.39 -3.80 -4.10
CA SER A 56 -9.83 -3.90 -5.46
C SER A 56 -8.74 -2.83 -5.71
N MET A 57 -8.98 -1.59 -5.27
CA MET A 57 -8.00 -0.50 -5.40
C MET A 57 -6.77 -0.73 -4.51
N LEU A 58 -6.96 -1.25 -3.29
CA LEU A 58 -5.85 -1.61 -2.40
C LEU A 58 -5.00 -2.73 -2.99
N ALA A 59 -5.62 -3.79 -3.50
CA ALA A 59 -4.91 -4.88 -4.19
C ALA A 59 -4.17 -4.38 -5.44
N SER A 60 -4.81 -3.56 -6.25
CA SER A 60 -4.20 -2.95 -7.44
C SER A 60 -3.01 -2.07 -7.07
N SER A 61 -3.10 -1.28 -6.00
CA SER A 61 -1.99 -0.44 -5.55
C SER A 61 -0.78 -1.28 -5.13
N LEU A 62 -1.02 -2.40 -4.47
CA LEU A 62 0.03 -3.32 -4.02
C LEU A 62 0.72 -4.00 -5.21
N ILE A 63 -0.07 -4.53 -6.14
CA ILE A 63 0.45 -5.16 -7.37
C ILE A 63 1.25 -4.13 -8.20
N ASN A 64 0.72 -2.93 -8.40
CA ASN A 64 1.42 -1.87 -9.13
C ASN A 64 2.73 -1.45 -8.44
N THR A 65 2.74 -1.39 -7.11
CA THR A 65 3.96 -1.09 -6.33
C THR A 65 5.03 -2.15 -6.57
N LEU A 66 4.67 -3.43 -6.50
CA LEU A 66 5.58 -4.55 -6.76
C LEU A 66 6.09 -4.55 -8.19
N MET A 67 5.19 -4.41 -9.17
CA MET A 67 5.54 -4.38 -10.59
C MET A 67 6.50 -3.22 -10.92
N ARG A 68 6.23 -2.02 -10.41
CA ARG A 68 7.09 -0.86 -10.64
C ARG A 68 8.47 -1.01 -10.01
N ASN A 69 8.52 -1.52 -8.79
CA ASN A 69 9.78 -1.82 -8.13
C ASN A 69 10.60 -2.83 -8.94
N TRP A 70 9.95 -3.88 -9.44
CA TRP A 70 10.58 -4.91 -10.28
C TRP A 70 11.09 -4.35 -11.60
N VAL A 71 10.24 -3.61 -12.33
CA VAL A 71 10.61 -3.02 -13.63
C VAL A 71 11.78 -2.05 -13.47
N ARG A 72 11.75 -1.17 -12.48
CA ARG A 72 12.86 -0.23 -12.23
C ARG A 72 14.15 -0.95 -11.85
N PHE A 73 14.05 -2.00 -11.04
CA PHE A 73 15.21 -2.80 -10.69
C PHE A 73 15.83 -3.45 -11.94
N LYS A 74 14.98 -4.04 -12.79
CA LYS A 74 15.39 -4.66 -14.05
C LYS A 74 15.98 -3.64 -15.02
N ASP A 75 15.33 -2.51 -15.24
CA ASP A 75 15.76 -1.50 -16.20
C ASP A 75 17.11 -0.87 -15.81
N THR A 76 17.33 -0.66 -14.54
CA THR A 76 18.62 -0.11 -14.05
C THR A 76 19.77 -1.11 -14.17
N LEU A 77 19.51 -2.42 -14.09
CA LEU A 77 20.56 -3.45 -14.10
C LEU A 77 20.84 -4.05 -15.47
N TYR A 78 19.83 -4.13 -16.34
CA TYR A 78 19.88 -4.92 -17.57
C TYR A 78 19.59 -4.14 -18.86
N LYS A 79 19.16 -2.88 -18.80
CA LYS A 79 18.91 -2.04 -19.99
C LYS A 79 19.98 -0.96 -20.19
N ASP A 80 19.76 -0.10 -21.19
CA ASP A 80 20.65 1.00 -21.61
C ASP A 80 21.02 1.99 -20.49
N GLU A 81 20.18 2.12 -19.48
CA GLU A 81 20.50 2.89 -18.26
C GLU A 81 21.67 2.28 -17.46
N SER A 82 21.92 0.98 -17.62
CA SER A 82 23.06 0.31 -16.99
C SER A 82 24.40 0.86 -17.49
N TYR A 83 24.50 1.23 -18.75
CA TYR A 83 25.72 1.85 -19.32
C TYR A 83 25.99 3.22 -18.69
N LEU A 84 24.94 4.05 -18.55
CA LEU A 84 25.05 5.37 -17.94
C LEU A 84 25.36 5.29 -16.43
N THR A 85 24.76 4.34 -15.73
CA THR A 85 25.02 4.13 -14.30
C THR A 85 26.41 3.58 -14.03
N HIS A 86 27.00 2.82 -14.95
CA HIS A 86 28.36 2.30 -14.81
C HIS A 86 29.44 3.33 -15.16
N THR A 87 29.12 4.41 -15.88
CA THR A 87 30.02 5.53 -16.15
C THR A 87 30.06 6.58 -15.04
N LEU A 88 29.12 6.54 -14.09
CA LEU A 88 29.13 7.41 -12.92
C LEU A 88 30.20 6.94 -11.91
N PRO A 89 30.87 7.85 -11.19
CA PRO A 89 31.87 7.52 -10.18
C PRO A 89 31.18 7.03 -8.88
N VAL A 90 30.31 6.02 -9.01
CA VAL A 90 29.53 5.42 -7.90
C VAL A 90 29.77 3.91 -7.94
N THR A 91 30.02 3.31 -6.78
CA THR A 91 30.21 1.86 -6.71
C THR A 91 28.92 1.11 -7.00
N LYS A 92 29.01 -0.05 -7.65
CA LYS A 92 27.86 -0.91 -7.96
C LYS A 92 27.02 -1.21 -6.72
N SER A 93 27.64 -1.40 -5.57
CA SER A 93 26.97 -1.63 -4.29
C SER A 93 26.05 -0.47 -3.90
N GLN A 94 26.51 0.77 -4.04
CA GLN A 94 25.72 1.94 -3.71
C GLN A 94 24.48 2.12 -4.58
N ILE A 95 24.56 1.71 -5.85
CA ILE A 95 23.39 1.72 -6.76
C ILE A 95 22.36 0.69 -6.29
N TYR A 96 22.80 -0.52 -5.95
CA TYR A 96 21.93 -1.57 -5.43
C TYR A 96 21.25 -1.15 -4.12
N GLU A 97 22.02 -0.65 -3.16
CA GLU A 97 21.51 -0.18 -1.87
C GLU A 97 20.46 0.92 -2.04
N SER A 98 20.70 1.89 -2.93
CA SER A 98 19.74 2.98 -3.18
C SER A 98 18.41 2.47 -3.73
N LYS A 99 18.44 1.52 -4.66
CA LYS A 99 17.23 0.95 -5.26
C LYS A 99 16.49 0.02 -4.29
N PHE A 100 17.24 -0.71 -3.47
CA PHE A 100 16.65 -1.54 -2.41
C PHE A 100 15.93 -0.71 -1.37
N ILE A 101 16.57 0.37 -0.87
CA ILE A 101 15.96 1.29 0.08
C ILE A 101 14.71 1.95 -0.51
N LEU A 102 14.77 2.37 -1.78
CA LEU A 102 13.63 2.94 -2.48
C LEU A 102 12.46 1.96 -2.54
N SER A 103 12.72 0.71 -2.91
CA SER A 103 11.72 -0.35 -3.00
C SER A 103 11.09 -0.65 -1.64
N LEU A 104 11.91 -0.75 -0.59
CA LEU A 104 11.46 -0.99 0.77
C LEU A 104 10.57 0.15 1.29
N THR A 105 10.99 1.40 1.08
CA THR A 105 10.23 2.58 1.48
C THR A 105 8.89 2.65 0.76
N ASN A 106 8.87 2.31 -0.52
CA ASN A 106 7.67 2.30 -1.34
C ASN A 106 6.67 1.25 -0.87
N LEU A 107 7.15 0.04 -0.55
CA LEU A 107 6.33 -1.01 0.06
C LEU A 107 5.78 -0.60 1.43
N ALA A 108 6.63 -0.06 2.29
CA ALA A 108 6.22 0.42 3.62
C ALA A 108 5.12 1.47 3.52
N THR A 109 5.25 2.44 2.61
CA THR A 109 4.23 3.47 2.37
C THR A 109 2.91 2.85 1.90
N THR A 110 2.96 1.87 0.99
CA THR A 110 1.76 1.17 0.51
C THR A 110 1.06 0.43 1.65
N PHE A 111 1.81 -0.26 2.52
CA PHE A 111 1.23 -0.92 3.70
C PHE A 111 0.59 0.06 4.67
N ILE A 112 1.22 1.20 4.93
CA ILE A 112 0.65 2.25 5.78
C ILE A 112 -0.68 2.74 5.20
N VAL A 113 -0.75 3.00 3.89
CA VAL A 113 -1.99 3.44 3.23
C VAL A 113 -3.07 2.36 3.31
N ILE A 114 -2.72 1.09 3.14
CA ILE A 114 -3.67 -0.03 3.28
C ILE A 114 -4.26 -0.06 4.69
N ILE A 115 -3.41 -0.01 5.71
CA ILE A 115 -3.84 -0.02 7.12
C ILE A 115 -4.74 1.18 7.41
N LEU A 116 -4.34 2.39 6.99
CA LEU A 116 -5.14 3.59 7.19
C LEU A 116 -6.50 3.51 6.48
N SER A 117 -6.56 3.03 5.25
CA SER A 117 -7.81 2.87 4.51
C SER A 117 -8.76 1.89 5.19
N VAL A 118 -8.25 0.77 5.68
CA VAL A 118 -9.03 -0.22 6.42
C VAL A 118 -9.51 0.35 7.76
N LEU A 119 -8.65 1.03 8.50
CA LEU A 119 -9.03 1.67 9.77
C LEU A 119 -10.13 2.73 9.56
N ILE A 120 -10.03 3.55 8.52
CA ILE A 120 -11.04 4.55 8.19
C ILE A 120 -12.37 3.88 7.87
N ALA A 121 -12.37 2.84 7.05
CA ALA A 121 -13.58 2.14 6.64
C ALA A 121 -14.30 1.47 7.84
N TYR A 122 -13.53 0.88 8.76
CA TYR A 122 -14.05 0.11 9.89
C TYR A 122 -14.05 0.87 11.24
N SER A 123 -13.74 2.14 11.27
CA SER A 123 -13.72 2.98 12.49
C SER A 123 -15.11 3.26 13.11
N GLY A 124 -16.15 2.51 12.75
CA GLY A 124 -17.45 2.54 13.40
C GLY A 124 -17.40 1.88 14.78
N LYS A 125 -18.17 2.41 15.78
CA LYS A 125 -18.17 1.88 17.15
C LYS A 125 -18.52 0.38 17.24
N ASP A 126 -19.37 -0.11 16.34
CA ASP A 126 -19.79 -1.50 16.30
C ASP A 126 -18.74 -2.45 15.68
N ASN A 127 -17.86 -1.93 14.84
CA ASN A 127 -16.85 -2.72 14.15
C ASN A 127 -15.53 -2.82 14.93
N LEU A 128 -15.26 -1.88 15.85
CA LEU A 128 -14.12 -1.96 16.76
C LEU A 128 -14.24 -3.18 17.69
N SER A 129 -15.45 -3.51 18.14
CA SER A 129 -15.70 -4.71 18.95
C SER A 129 -15.41 -6.01 18.19
N ILE A 130 -15.67 -6.04 16.90
CA ILE A 130 -15.38 -7.20 16.05
C ILE A 130 -13.86 -7.36 15.90
N ILE A 131 -13.13 -6.27 15.66
CA ILE A 131 -11.66 -6.30 15.52
C ILE A 131 -11.00 -6.72 16.85
N THR A 132 -11.47 -6.19 17.98
CA THR A 132 -10.96 -6.60 19.31
C THR A 132 -11.22 -8.09 19.57
N ASN A 133 -12.40 -8.60 19.22
CA ASN A 133 -12.73 -10.02 19.37
C ASN A 133 -11.84 -10.93 18.49
N TYR A 134 -11.50 -10.50 17.28
CA TYR A 134 -10.54 -11.23 16.43
C TYR A 134 -9.14 -11.21 17.01
N ILE A 135 -8.66 -10.06 17.49
CA ILE A 135 -7.35 -9.92 18.13
C ILE A 135 -7.27 -10.80 19.38
N ASP A 136 -8.31 -10.78 20.21
CA ASP A 136 -8.39 -11.62 21.41
C ASP A 136 -8.43 -13.12 21.08
N SER A 137 -9.11 -13.50 20.00
CA SER A 137 -9.13 -14.89 19.53
C SER A 137 -7.76 -15.36 19.06
N ILE A 138 -7.05 -14.50 18.31
CA ILE A 138 -5.69 -14.78 17.84
C ILE A 138 -4.73 -14.85 19.03
N SER A 139 -4.82 -13.92 19.99
CA SER A 139 -3.96 -13.92 21.18
C SER A 139 -4.17 -15.17 22.04
N LYS A 140 -5.42 -15.64 22.16
CA LYS A 140 -5.75 -16.90 22.83
C LYS A 140 -5.16 -18.11 22.12
N MET A 141 -5.19 -18.15 20.78
CA MET A 141 -4.56 -19.23 20.01
C MET A 141 -3.05 -19.28 20.23
N PHE A 142 -2.36 -18.15 20.25
CA PHE A 142 -0.93 -18.09 20.51
C PHE A 142 -0.58 -18.47 21.96
N ASN A 143 -1.44 -18.12 22.92
CA ASN A 143 -1.20 -18.44 24.34
C ASN A 143 -1.49 -19.91 24.68
N THR A 144 -2.35 -20.58 23.90
CA THR A 144 -2.69 -22.01 24.10
C THR A 144 -1.63 -22.94 23.44
N SER A 145 -0.82 -22.42 22.51
CA SER A 145 0.26 -23.20 21.87
C SER A 145 1.60 -23.16 22.62
N SER A 146 1.64 -22.51 23.79
CA SER A 146 2.85 -22.39 24.62
C SER A 146 2.80 -23.20 25.93
N ILE A 147 1.95 -24.25 25.99
CA ILE A 147 1.96 -25.24 27.08
C ILE A 147 2.40 -26.59 26.54
#